data_b17493e1c0b380821fd60e4c17c4a214
#
_entry.id   b17493e1c0b380821fd60e4c17c4a214
#
_cell.length_a   1.000
_cell.length_b   1.000
_cell.length_c   1.000
_cell.angle_alpha   90.00
_cell.angle_beta   90.00
_cell.angle_gamma   90.00
#
_symmetry.space_group_name_H-M   'P 1'
#
loop_
_entity.id
_entity.type
_entity.pdbx_description
1 polymer ?
#
loop_
_entity_poly.entity_id
_entity_poly.type
_entity_poly.pdbx_seq_one_letter_code
_entity_poly.pdbx_strand_id
1 'polypeptide(L)'
;MPRIQTQAPRRTLLLAGGALLLAGGRGSLAQPATKSPVGIIGSGRLGGTVGTLWAKAGHPVLFSSRNPERLKELVEAAGPNARAGTPAEAVAFGRALLVAVPYGALPQLGQDLGASLAGKVVLDACNAVPARDGDVARLAAERGIGATSAGFLPGSRLVRAFNTLGARVLAEQAHRAGDPVAIPLAGDDAGALEAAAALVRDAGFEPVVVGSLARAPDFAMGARGYGKVVPAAELRGILGLPS
;
A
#
# COMPACT_ATOMS: atom_id res chain seq x y z
N MET A 1 -62.67 71.03 -35.72
CA MET A 1 -61.60 70.68 -36.65
C MET A 1 -60.26 70.99 -36.02
N PRO A 2 -59.54 70.05 -35.53
CA PRO A 2 -58.17 70.30 -35.09
C PRO A 2 -57.17 69.73 -36.09
N ARG A 3 -56.05 70.41 -36.23
CA ARG A 3 -54.95 70.21 -37.13
C ARG A 3 -54.09 69.03 -36.62
N ILE A 4 -53.72 68.15 -37.52
CA ILE A 4 -52.78 67.11 -37.35
C ILE A 4 -51.36 67.69 -37.55
N GLN A 5 -50.46 67.57 -36.54
CA GLN A 5 -49.06 67.87 -36.67
C GLN A 5 -48.28 66.49 -36.70
N THR A 6 -47.64 66.25 -37.81
CA THR A 6 -46.71 65.16 -38.04
C THR A 6 -45.32 65.51 -37.47
N GLN A 7 -44.88 64.81 -36.51
CA GLN A 7 -43.44 64.82 -36.06
C GLN A 7 -42.69 63.65 -36.63
N ALA A 8 -41.57 63.95 -37.26
CA ALA A 8 -40.59 62.97 -37.81
C ALA A 8 -39.85 62.29 -36.72
N PRO A 9 -39.44 61.03 -36.88
CA PRO A 9 -38.67 60.30 -35.88
C PRO A 9 -37.14 60.59 -35.91
N ARG A 10 -36.60 60.95 -34.77
CA ARG A 10 -35.15 61.06 -34.56
C ARG A 10 -34.51 59.67 -34.54
N ARG A 11 -33.61 59.42 -35.47
CA ARG A 11 -32.76 58.26 -35.50
C ARG A 11 -31.71 58.30 -34.32
N THR A 12 -31.90 57.46 -33.32
CA THR A 12 -30.92 57.26 -32.28
C THR A 12 -29.96 56.14 -32.73
N LEU A 13 -28.70 56.50 -32.90
CA LEU A 13 -27.60 55.58 -33.21
C LEU A 13 -27.23 54.80 -31.92
N LEU A 14 -27.51 53.50 -31.85
CA LEU A 14 -27.04 52.62 -30.77
C LEU A 14 -25.67 52.07 -31.13
N LEU A 15 -24.64 52.56 -30.44
CA LEU A 15 -23.30 51.97 -30.41
C LEU A 15 -23.35 50.65 -29.63
N ALA A 16 -23.24 49.53 -30.31
CA ALA A 16 -23.08 48.23 -29.71
C ALA A 16 -21.64 48.07 -29.20
N GLY A 17 -21.45 48.29 -27.91
CA GLY A 17 -20.20 47.93 -27.23
C GLY A 17 -20.10 46.42 -27.05
N GLY A 18 -19.22 45.75 -27.79
CA GLY A 18 -18.91 44.32 -27.62
C GLY A 18 -18.12 44.12 -26.33
N ALA A 19 -18.75 43.53 -25.32
CA ALA A 19 -18.06 43.03 -24.15
C ALA A 19 -17.39 41.67 -24.49
N LEU A 20 -16.08 41.68 -24.66
CA LEU A 20 -15.26 40.51 -24.82
C LEU A 20 -15.16 39.80 -23.46
N LEU A 21 -15.99 38.80 -23.22
CA LEU A 21 -15.88 37.90 -22.06
C LEU A 21 -14.64 37.03 -22.21
N LEU A 22 -13.52 37.44 -21.59
CA LEU A 22 -12.38 36.57 -21.34
C LEU A 22 -12.84 35.49 -20.36
N ALA A 23 -13.22 34.32 -20.89
CA ALA A 23 -13.40 33.10 -20.14
C ALA A 23 -12.04 32.68 -19.63
N GLY A 24 -11.62 33.21 -18.48
CA GLY A 24 -10.47 32.75 -17.74
C GLY A 24 -10.71 31.29 -17.32
N GLY A 25 -10.14 30.34 -18.08
CA GLY A 25 -10.08 28.95 -17.69
C GLY A 25 -9.38 28.86 -16.34
N ARG A 26 -10.17 28.65 -15.27
CA ARG A 26 -9.62 28.22 -13.98
C ARG A 26 -9.02 26.84 -14.21
N GLY A 27 -7.72 26.79 -14.48
CA GLY A 27 -6.95 25.56 -14.39
C GLY A 27 -7.20 24.98 -12.99
N SER A 28 -7.97 23.90 -12.95
CA SER A 28 -8.12 23.11 -11.72
C SER A 28 -6.73 22.63 -11.36
N LEU A 29 -6.10 23.28 -10.39
CA LEU A 29 -4.90 22.74 -9.75
C LEU A 29 -5.35 21.42 -9.14
N ALA A 30 -5.02 20.32 -9.81
CA ALA A 30 -5.23 18.99 -9.26
C ALA A 30 -4.54 18.97 -7.88
N GLN A 31 -5.34 18.92 -6.81
CA GLN A 31 -4.80 18.71 -5.47
C GLN A 31 -4.00 17.41 -5.52
N PRO A 32 -2.76 17.40 -4.99
CA PRO A 32 -2.00 16.16 -4.92
C PRO A 32 -2.87 15.12 -4.24
N ALA A 33 -3.09 13.99 -4.92
CA ALA A 33 -3.91 12.91 -4.38
C ALA A 33 -3.34 12.53 -3.00
N THR A 34 -4.15 12.70 -1.95
CA THR A 34 -3.72 12.34 -0.60
C THR A 34 -3.40 10.86 -0.56
N LYS A 35 -2.19 10.50 -0.13
CA LYS A 35 -1.77 9.11 -0.01
C LYS A 35 -2.73 8.34 0.90
N SER A 36 -3.06 7.10 0.53
CA SER A 36 -4.00 6.27 1.28
C SER A 36 -3.45 5.88 2.65
N PRO A 37 -4.29 5.87 3.71
CA PRO A 37 -3.85 5.46 5.05
C PRO A 37 -3.49 3.97 5.08
N VAL A 38 -2.41 3.65 5.82
CA VAL A 38 -1.90 2.28 5.99
C VAL A 38 -1.84 1.92 7.47
N GLY A 39 -2.38 0.75 7.82
CA GLY A 39 -2.26 0.17 9.15
C GLY A 39 -1.15 -0.87 9.20
N ILE A 40 -0.33 -0.85 10.27
CA ILE A 40 0.75 -1.81 10.49
C ILE A 40 0.38 -2.72 11.65
N ILE A 41 0.18 -3.99 11.37
CA ILE A 41 -0.06 -5.02 12.39
C ILE A 41 1.28 -5.73 12.65
N GLY A 42 1.87 -5.41 13.80
CA GLY A 42 3.22 -5.88 14.15
C GLY A 42 4.30 -4.84 13.80
N SER A 43 4.43 -3.81 14.63
CA SER A 43 5.41 -2.73 14.49
C SER A 43 6.78 -3.08 15.08
N GLY A 44 7.23 -4.32 14.85
CA GLY A 44 8.60 -4.76 15.11
C GLY A 44 9.59 -4.21 14.08
N ARG A 45 10.79 -4.83 13.99
CA ARG A 45 11.83 -4.36 13.06
C ARG A 45 11.32 -4.21 11.63
N LEU A 46 10.66 -5.25 11.07
CA LEU A 46 10.20 -5.21 9.67
C LEU A 46 9.05 -4.22 9.48
N GLY A 47 7.97 -4.36 10.26
CA GLY A 47 6.80 -3.48 10.14
C GLY A 47 7.13 -2.03 10.47
N GLY A 48 8.00 -1.79 11.46
CA GLY A 48 8.51 -0.45 11.77
C GLY A 48 9.28 0.16 10.59
N THR A 49 10.17 -0.60 9.96
CA THR A 49 10.94 -0.12 8.80
C THR A 49 10.04 0.22 7.62
N VAL A 50 9.21 -0.73 7.17
CA VAL A 50 8.35 -0.52 6.00
C VAL A 50 7.32 0.60 6.25
N GLY A 51 6.70 0.62 7.45
CA GLY A 51 5.78 1.69 7.83
C GLY A 51 6.44 3.06 7.87
N THR A 52 7.70 3.15 8.33
CA THR A 52 8.47 4.42 8.31
C THR A 52 8.75 4.89 6.88
N LEU A 53 9.07 3.98 5.96
CA LEU A 53 9.24 4.32 4.53
C LEU A 53 7.95 4.91 3.97
N TRP A 54 6.80 4.32 4.25
CA TRP A 54 5.50 4.85 3.80
C TRP A 54 5.14 6.18 4.46
N ALA A 55 5.39 6.34 5.76
CA ALA A 55 5.15 7.62 6.44
C ALA A 55 5.98 8.75 5.83
N LYS A 56 7.27 8.48 5.51
CA LYS A 56 8.15 9.41 4.80
C LYS A 56 7.72 9.69 3.37
N ALA A 57 7.09 8.72 2.69
CA ALA A 57 6.49 8.88 1.37
C ALA A 57 5.14 9.64 1.40
N GLY A 58 4.66 10.06 2.58
CA GLY A 58 3.46 10.86 2.76
C GLY A 58 2.18 10.07 3.05
N HIS A 59 2.25 8.75 3.26
CA HIS A 59 1.11 7.99 3.73
C HIS A 59 0.81 8.28 5.21
N PRO A 60 -0.46 8.53 5.60
CA PRO A 60 -0.84 8.40 6.99
C PRO A 60 -0.63 6.95 7.45
N VAL A 61 0.18 6.72 8.50
CA VAL A 61 0.52 5.38 9.00
C VAL A 61 0.12 5.24 10.46
N LEU A 62 -0.60 4.16 10.79
CA LEU A 62 -0.84 3.76 12.16
C LEU A 62 -0.04 2.50 12.47
N PHE A 63 0.99 2.65 13.30
CA PHE A 63 1.76 1.54 13.86
C PHE A 63 1.00 0.90 15.00
N SER A 64 0.86 -0.42 15.02
CA SER A 64 0.15 -1.07 16.10
C SER A 64 0.99 -2.04 16.92
N SER A 65 0.67 -2.09 18.21
CA SER A 65 1.22 -3.01 19.18
C SER A 65 0.16 -3.37 20.22
N ARG A 66 0.37 -4.49 20.94
CA ARG A 66 -0.37 -4.79 22.18
C ARG A 66 -0.09 -3.78 23.28
N ASN A 67 1.03 -3.06 23.18
CA ASN A 67 1.47 -1.99 24.09
C ASN A 67 1.83 -0.77 23.24
N PRO A 68 0.85 0.03 22.77
CA PRO A 68 1.09 1.15 21.84
C PRO A 68 2.03 2.23 22.40
N GLU A 69 2.07 2.39 23.73
CA GLU A 69 2.95 3.35 24.42
C GLU A 69 4.45 3.08 24.18
N ARG A 70 4.83 1.84 23.83
CA ARG A 70 6.20 1.45 23.50
C ARG A 70 6.63 1.86 22.08
N LEU A 71 5.69 2.38 21.29
CA LEU A 71 5.95 2.78 19.90
C LEU A 71 6.32 4.26 19.77
N LYS A 72 6.45 5.01 20.86
CA LYS A 72 6.71 6.45 20.87
C LYS A 72 7.91 6.83 20.02
N GLU A 73 9.06 6.21 20.25
CA GLU A 73 10.30 6.48 19.50
C GLU A 73 10.15 6.16 18.01
N LEU A 74 9.46 5.06 17.66
CA LEU A 74 9.19 4.69 16.27
C LEU A 74 8.32 5.76 15.57
N VAL A 75 7.27 6.22 16.23
CA VAL A 75 6.38 7.25 15.69
C VAL A 75 7.12 8.58 15.49
N GLU A 76 7.92 8.99 16.47
CA GLU A 76 8.75 10.19 16.37
C GLU A 76 9.75 10.11 15.20
N ALA A 77 10.44 8.96 15.03
CA ALA A 77 11.37 8.73 13.94
C ALA A 77 10.71 8.64 12.55
N ALA A 78 9.46 8.17 12.49
CA ALA A 78 8.69 8.09 11.25
C ALA A 78 8.12 9.44 10.80
N GLY A 79 7.94 10.40 11.74
CA GLY A 79 7.53 11.77 11.46
C GLY A 79 6.02 12.03 11.55
N PRO A 80 5.54 13.19 11.05
CA PRO A 80 4.20 13.71 11.35
C PRO A 80 3.04 12.88 10.77
N ASN A 81 3.32 12.01 9.79
CA ASN A 81 2.32 11.14 9.19
C ASN A 81 2.08 9.86 10.00
N ALA A 82 2.82 9.65 11.08
CA ALA A 82 2.80 8.44 11.89
C ALA A 82 2.07 8.63 13.20
N ARG A 83 1.39 7.58 13.65
CA ARG A 83 0.80 7.48 14.99
C ARG A 83 0.82 6.04 15.50
N ALA A 84 0.67 5.87 16.80
CA ALA A 84 0.56 4.56 17.45
C ALA A 84 -0.89 4.22 17.77
N GLY A 85 -1.19 2.92 17.89
CA GLY A 85 -2.48 2.42 18.33
C GLY A 85 -2.47 0.90 18.52
N THR A 86 -3.65 0.35 18.78
CA THR A 86 -3.90 -1.09 18.89
C THR A 86 -4.04 -1.74 17.50
N PRO A 87 -3.94 -3.08 17.38
CA PRO A 87 -4.20 -3.77 16.13
C PRO A 87 -5.60 -3.51 15.55
N ALA A 88 -6.63 -3.43 16.38
CA ALA A 88 -7.99 -3.11 15.95
C ALA A 88 -8.10 -1.69 15.36
N GLU A 89 -7.44 -0.72 16.00
CA GLU A 89 -7.38 0.65 15.48
C GLU A 89 -6.61 0.71 14.15
N ALA A 90 -5.52 -0.06 13.98
CA ALA A 90 -4.79 -0.13 12.72
C ALA A 90 -5.66 -0.70 11.59
N VAL A 91 -6.45 -1.74 11.86
CA VAL A 91 -7.39 -2.31 10.89
C VAL A 91 -8.49 -1.30 10.53
N ALA A 92 -9.07 -0.61 11.50
CA ALA A 92 -10.09 0.40 11.25
C ALA A 92 -9.54 1.59 10.44
N PHE A 93 -8.31 1.99 10.73
CA PHE A 93 -7.65 3.13 10.11
C PHE A 93 -7.20 2.87 8.66
N GLY A 94 -6.56 1.71 8.40
CA GLY A 94 -5.91 1.42 7.13
C GLY A 94 -6.89 1.08 6.01
N ARG A 95 -6.70 1.66 4.82
CA ARG A 95 -7.27 1.13 3.58
C ARG A 95 -6.50 -0.09 3.11
N ALA A 96 -5.20 -0.09 3.33
CA ALA A 96 -4.32 -1.25 3.21
C ALA A 96 -3.65 -1.55 4.55
N LEU A 97 -3.28 -2.79 4.77
CA LEU A 97 -2.64 -3.26 5.98
C LEU A 97 -1.34 -3.97 5.64
N LEU A 98 -0.31 -3.77 6.47
CA LEU A 98 0.86 -4.66 6.50
C LEU A 98 0.75 -5.55 7.74
N VAL A 99 0.82 -6.85 7.55
CA VAL A 99 0.95 -7.83 8.63
C VAL A 99 2.38 -8.30 8.70
N ALA A 100 3.07 -8.00 9.80
CA ALA A 100 4.49 -8.28 10.02
C ALA A 100 4.72 -8.84 11.44
N VAL A 101 4.03 -9.93 11.75
CA VAL A 101 4.09 -10.65 13.03
C VAL A 101 4.79 -12.00 12.87
N PRO A 102 5.20 -12.69 13.94
CA PRO A 102 5.57 -14.11 13.88
C PRO A 102 4.45 -14.92 13.22
N TYR A 103 4.81 -15.82 12.29
CA TYR A 103 3.82 -16.56 11.49
C TYR A 103 2.82 -17.35 12.36
N GLY A 104 3.32 -17.91 13.46
CA GLY A 104 2.49 -18.62 14.44
C GLY A 104 1.41 -17.77 15.12
N ALA A 105 1.47 -16.44 14.99
CA ALA A 105 0.45 -15.54 15.54
C ALA A 105 -0.73 -15.30 14.57
N LEU A 106 -0.62 -15.70 13.28
CA LEU A 106 -1.64 -15.46 12.26
C LEU A 106 -3.00 -16.12 12.59
N PRO A 107 -3.08 -17.37 13.11
CA PRO A 107 -4.36 -17.97 13.47
C PRO A 107 -5.12 -17.14 14.50
N GLN A 108 -4.44 -16.69 15.56
CA GLN A 108 -5.06 -15.87 16.59
C GLN A 108 -5.46 -14.49 16.06
N LEU A 109 -4.59 -13.87 15.24
CA LEU A 109 -4.88 -12.60 14.59
C LEU A 109 -6.16 -12.68 13.74
N GLY A 110 -6.33 -13.76 12.99
CA GLY A 110 -7.53 -14.00 12.19
C GLY A 110 -8.79 -14.22 13.03
N GLN A 111 -8.67 -14.86 14.19
CA GLN A 111 -9.79 -14.99 15.14
C GLN A 111 -10.18 -13.64 15.71
N ASP A 112 -9.21 -12.84 16.12
CA ASP A 112 -9.45 -11.56 16.80
C ASP A 112 -9.97 -10.47 15.85
N LEU A 113 -9.47 -10.44 14.61
CA LEU A 113 -9.68 -9.34 13.65
C LEU A 113 -10.34 -9.75 12.33
N GLY A 114 -10.55 -11.05 12.09
CA GLY A 114 -10.95 -11.58 10.78
C GLY A 114 -12.14 -10.88 10.13
N ALA A 115 -13.22 -10.65 10.90
CA ALA A 115 -14.40 -9.94 10.37
C ALA A 115 -14.07 -8.51 9.90
N SER A 116 -13.13 -7.83 10.58
CA SER A 116 -12.70 -6.47 10.25
C SER A 116 -11.69 -6.42 9.08
N LEU A 117 -11.09 -7.56 8.72
CA LEU A 117 -10.17 -7.70 7.58
C LEU A 117 -10.92 -7.90 6.26
N ALA A 118 -12.21 -8.23 6.29
CA ALA A 118 -13.00 -8.52 5.10
C ALA A 118 -12.94 -7.36 4.08
N GLY A 119 -12.57 -7.70 2.84
CA GLY A 119 -12.42 -6.76 1.72
C GLY A 119 -11.20 -5.84 1.78
N LYS A 120 -10.41 -5.86 2.87
CA LYS A 120 -9.19 -5.04 2.97
C LYS A 120 -8.03 -5.65 2.19
N VAL A 121 -7.21 -4.80 1.59
CA VAL A 121 -5.93 -5.20 1.01
C VAL A 121 -4.96 -5.48 2.16
N VAL A 122 -4.45 -6.70 2.24
CA VAL A 122 -3.52 -7.14 3.29
C VAL A 122 -2.22 -7.60 2.67
N LEU A 123 -1.13 -6.87 2.92
CA LEU A 123 0.23 -7.27 2.59
C LEU A 123 0.76 -8.15 3.71
N ASP A 124 0.99 -9.44 3.43
CA ASP A 124 1.53 -10.39 4.38
C ASP A 124 3.04 -10.54 4.20
N ALA A 125 3.79 -10.02 5.16
CA ALA A 125 5.25 -10.07 5.22
C ALA A 125 5.78 -11.16 6.18
N CYS A 126 4.90 -12.03 6.70
CA CYS A 126 5.29 -13.05 7.67
C CYS A 126 6.04 -14.22 7.01
N ASN A 127 7.00 -14.77 7.71
CA ASN A 127 7.72 -15.99 7.32
C ASN A 127 7.49 -17.10 8.35
N ALA A 128 7.14 -18.28 7.88
CA ALA A 128 7.00 -19.47 8.70
C ALA A 128 8.39 -20.03 9.06
N VAL A 129 8.75 -19.93 10.34
CA VAL A 129 10.03 -20.42 10.87
C VAL A 129 9.78 -21.65 11.74
N PRO A 130 10.15 -22.88 11.31
CA PRO A 130 9.77 -24.12 12.02
C PRO A 130 10.12 -24.10 13.52
N ALA A 131 11.32 -23.64 13.88
CA ALA A 131 11.76 -23.59 15.27
C ALA A 131 10.99 -22.60 16.15
N ARG A 132 10.32 -21.60 15.56
CA ARG A 132 9.51 -20.59 16.27
C ARG A 132 8.02 -20.88 16.21
N ASP A 133 7.54 -21.33 15.05
CA ASP A 133 6.12 -21.35 14.73
C ASP A 133 5.51 -22.77 14.73
N GLY A 134 6.32 -23.82 14.97
CA GLY A 134 5.88 -25.20 15.20
C GLY A 134 4.91 -25.73 14.13
N ASP A 135 3.76 -26.24 14.58
CA ASP A 135 2.72 -26.83 13.71
C ASP A 135 2.15 -25.87 12.67
N VAL A 136 2.11 -24.58 12.99
CA VAL A 136 1.64 -23.55 12.03
C VAL A 136 2.60 -23.43 10.84
N ALA A 137 3.92 -23.52 11.12
CA ALA A 137 4.93 -23.55 10.06
C ALA A 137 4.87 -24.85 9.25
N ARG A 138 4.63 -26.02 9.89
CA ARG A 138 4.46 -27.29 9.22
C ARG A 138 3.26 -27.24 8.26
N LEU A 139 2.11 -26.72 8.72
CA LEU A 139 0.93 -26.54 7.89
C LEU A 139 1.20 -25.66 6.66
N ALA A 140 1.98 -24.58 6.82
CA ALA A 140 2.36 -23.71 5.71
C ALA A 140 3.29 -24.41 4.69
N ALA A 141 4.14 -25.31 5.15
CA ALA A 141 5.00 -26.13 4.27
C ALA A 141 4.18 -27.15 3.47
N GLU A 142 3.17 -27.78 4.09
CA GLU A 142 2.33 -28.82 3.48
C GLU A 142 1.33 -28.22 2.48
N ARG A 143 0.69 -27.10 2.80
CA ARG A 143 -0.40 -26.51 2.00
C ARG A 143 0.02 -25.35 1.11
N GLY A 144 1.26 -24.89 1.23
CA GLY A 144 1.76 -23.66 0.64
C GLY A 144 1.45 -22.44 1.51
N ILE A 145 2.48 -21.60 1.69
CA ILE A 145 2.41 -20.44 2.61
C ILE A 145 1.33 -19.42 2.21
N GLY A 146 1.11 -19.19 0.90
CA GLY A 146 0.10 -18.27 0.42
C GLY A 146 -1.33 -18.71 0.78
N ALA A 147 -1.66 -19.96 0.47
CA ALA A 147 -2.96 -20.56 0.78
C ALA A 147 -3.22 -20.63 2.29
N THR A 148 -2.18 -20.98 3.07
CA THR A 148 -2.26 -21.06 4.54
C THR A 148 -2.51 -19.70 5.16
N SER A 149 -1.79 -18.66 4.71
CA SER A 149 -2.00 -17.28 5.17
C SER A 149 -3.41 -16.77 4.84
N ALA A 150 -3.91 -17.05 3.62
CA ALA A 150 -5.28 -16.68 3.23
C ALA A 150 -6.33 -17.37 4.10
N GLY A 151 -6.10 -18.64 4.48
CA GLY A 151 -6.98 -19.38 5.39
C GLY A 151 -7.00 -18.81 6.80
N PHE A 152 -5.87 -18.25 7.28
CA PHE A 152 -5.81 -17.59 8.59
C PHE A 152 -6.39 -16.18 8.60
N LEU A 153 -6.45 -15.50 7.44
CA LEU A 153 -6.94 -14.12 7.30
C LEU A 153 -8.16 -14.06 6.37
N PRO A 154 -9.27 -14.74 6.75
CA PRO A 154 -10.40 -14.95 5.86
C PRO A 154 -11.05 -13.65 5.41
N GLY A 155 -11.49 -13.61 4.15
CA GLY A 155 -12.16 -12.45 3.56
C GLY A 155 -11.24 -11.29 3.19
N SER A 156 -9.95 -11.33 3.56
CA SER A 156 -8.98 -10.34 3.13
C SER A 156 -8.59 -10.52 1.65
N ARG A 157 -8.23 -9.45 0.99
CA ARG A 157 -7.61 -9.43 -0.35
C ARG A 157 -6.10 -9.52 -0.15
N LEU A 158 -5.61 -10.76 0.07
CA LEU A 158 -4.25 -11.02 0.51
C LEU A 158 -3.23 -10.89 -0.63
N VAL A 159 -2.11 -10.23 -0.34
CA VAL A 159 -0.91 -10.18 -1.19
C VAL A 159 0.31 -10.53 -0.34
N ARG A 160 1.06 -11.54 -0.73
CA ARG A 160 2.38 -11.80 -0.14
C ARG A 160 3.37 -10.77 -0.64
N ALA A 161 4.03 -10.05 0.28
CA ALA A 161 4.97 -8.98 -0.05
C ALA A 161 5.93 -8.70 1.13
N PHE A 162 7.11 -8.13 0.88
CA PHE A 162 8.10 -7.71 1.88
C PHE A 162 8.63 -8.83 2.80
N ASN A 163 8.36 -10.08 2.51
CA ASN A 163 8.81 -11.23 3.28
C ASN A 163 10.24 -11.67 2.94
N THR A 164 10.80 -11.21 1.81
CA THR A 164 12.05 -11.74 1.23
C THR A 164 13.30 -11.07 1.76
N LEU A 165 13.22 -9.86 2.28
CA LEU A 165 14.37 -9.07 2.75
C LEU A 165 14.22 -8.69 4.23
N GLY A 166 15.34 -8.71 4.96
CA GLY A 166 15.36 -8.27 6.34
C GLY A 166 15.21 -6.74 6.47
N ALA A 167 14.72 -6.28 7.63
CA ALA A 167 14.47 -4.87 7.91
C ALA A 167 15.66 -3.95 7.62
N ARG A 168 16.89 -4.38 7.99
CA ARG A 168 18.12 -3.61 7.73
C ARG A 168 18.35 -3.43 6.23
N VAL A 169 18.22 -4.51 5.45
CA VAL A 169 18.39 -4.45 3.99
C VAL A 169 17.33 -3.53 3.35
N LEU A 170 16.07 -3.63 3.80
CA LEU A 170 15.01 -2.73 3.33
C LEU A 170 15.33 -1.27 3.63
N ALA A 171 15.82 -0.95 4.84
CA ALA A 171 16.19 0.42 5.20
C ALA A 171 17.36 0.96 4.36
N GLU A 172 18.37 0.12 4.09
CA GLU A 172 19.58 0.48 3.34
C GLU A 172 19.32 0.59 1.82
N GLN A 173 18.38 -0.20 1.28
CA GLN A 173 18.16 -0.31 -0.17
C GLN A 173 16.96 0.50 -0.67
N ALA A 174 16.12 1.03 0.22
CA ALA A 174 15.01 1.90 -0.18
C ALA A 174 15.52 3.14 -0.90
N HIS A 175 14.92 3.47 -2.04
CA HIS A 175 15.27 4.64 -2.86
C HIS A 175 16.77 4.71 -3.25
N ARG A 176 17.45 3.58 -3.36
CA ARG A 176 18.86 3.55 -3.78
C ARG A 176 19.04 4.17 -5.16
N ALA A 177 20.22 4.69 -5.44
CA ALA A 177 20.56 5.17 -6.78
C ALA A 177 20.61 4.01 -7.79
N GLY A 178 20.27 4.29 -9.04
CA GLY A 178 20.20 3.28 -10.11
C GLY A 178 18.92 2.45 -10.05
N ASP A 179 19.01 1.18 -10.51
CA ASP A 179 17.86 0.30 -10.56
C ASP A 179 17.35 -0.05 -9.15
N PRO A 180 16.05 0.16 -8.84
CA PRO A 180 15.50 -0.21 -7.56
C PRO A 180 15.57 -1.72 -7.29
N VAL A 181 15.71 -2.09 -6.02
CA VAL A 181 15.61 -3.51 -5.63
C VAL A 181 14.19 -4.01 -5.85
N ALA A 182 14.08 -5.21 -6.40
CA ALA A 182 12.79 -5.84 -6.65
C ALA A 182 12.18 -6.48 -5.40
N ILE A 183 10.88 -6.28 -5.22
CA ILE A 183 10.05 -6.97 -4.22
C ILE A 183 9.04 -7.87 -4.94
N PRO A 184 9.09 -9.20 -4.76
CA PRO A 184 8.13 -10.10 -5.36
C PRO A 184 6.76 -10.00 -4.69
N LEU A 185 5.70 -10.07 -5.50
CA LEU A 185 4.30 -10.04 -5.07
C LEU A 185 3.56 -11.28 -5.57
N ALA A 186 2.75 -11.89 -4.72
CA ALA A 186 1.80 -12.94 -5.12
C ALA A 186 0.43 -12.67 -4.48
N GLY A 187 -0.64 -12.77 -5.27
CA GLY A 187 -2.00 -12.52 -4.81
C GLY A 187 -3.02 -12.96 -5.86
N ASP A 188 -4.25 -13.22 -5.43
CA ASP A 188 -5.33 -13.71 -6.31
C ASP A 188 -6.25 -12.59 -6.80
N ASP A 189 -6.19 -11.40 -6.18
CA ASP A 189 -7.00 -10.24 -6.52
C ASP A 189 -6.16 -9.19 -7.25
N ALA A 190 -6.53 -8.88 -8.50
CA ALA A 190 -5.78 -7.95 -9.34
C ALA A 190 -5.70 -6.53 -8.76
N GLY A 191 -6.79 -6.02 -8.18
CA GLY A 191 -6.80 -4.69 -7.57
C GLY A 191 -5.97 -4.63 -6.27
N ALA A 192 -5.90 -5.75 -5.51
CA ALA A 192 -5.00 -5.83 -4.36
C ALA A 192 -3.53 -5.86 -4.79
N LEU A 193 -3.20 -6.60 -5.87
CA LEU A 193 -1.86 -6.60 -6.44
C LEU A 193 -1.44 -5.21 -6.92
N GLU A 194 -2.34 -4.47 -7.58
CA GLU A 194 -2.08 -3.09 -8.02
C GLU A 194 -1.83 -2.16 -6.83
N ALA A 195 -2.68 -2.23 -5.80
CA ALA A 195 -2.52 -1.45 -4.57
C ALA A 195 -1.22 -1.79 -3.84
N ALA A 196 -0.87 -3.08 -3.73
CA ALA A 196 0.39 -3.51 -3.14
C ALA A 196 1.60 -3.06 -3.95
N ALA A 197 1.53 -3.11 -5.29
CA ALA A 197 2.58 -2.64 -6.18
C ALA A 197 2.82 -1.12 -6.02
N ALA A 198 1.77 -0.33 -5.88
CA ALA A 198 1.89 1.10 -5.59
C ALA A 198 2.60 1.34 -4.25
N LEU A 199 2.23 0.62 -3.20
CA LEU A 199 2.87 0.70 -1.88
C LEU A 199 4.35 0.25 -1.91
N VAL A 200 4.69 -0.75 -2.73
CA VAL A 200 6.09 -1.17 -2.94
C VAL A 200 6.90 -0.04 -3.58
N ARG A 201 6.37 0.62 -4.61
CA ARG A 201 7.03 1.78 -5.25
C ARG A 201 7.19 2.95 -4.28
N ASP A 202 6.15 3.26 -3.53
CA ASP A 202 6.19 4.34 -2.53
C ASP A 202 7.21 4.07 -1.41
N ALA A 203 7.50 2.80 -1.12
CA ALA A 203 8.59 2.42 -0.21
C ALA A 203 9.98 2.45 -0.86
N GLY A 204 10.10 2.79 -2.15
CA GLY A 204 11.38 2.92 -2.87
C GLY A 204 11.90 1.63 -3.51
N PHE A 205 11.01 0.72 -3.89
CA PHE A 205 11.33 -0.58 -4.49
C PHE A 205 10.57 -0.79 -5.81
N GLU A 206 10.98 -1.79 -6.59
CA GLU A 206 10.26 -2.17 -7.81
C GLU A 206 9.42 -3.44 -7.56
N PRO A 207 8.09 -3.41 -7.74
CA PRO A 207 7.26 -4.58 -7.58
C PRO A 207 7.40 -5.55 -8.75
N VAL A 208 7.54 -6.84 -8.45
CA VAL A 208 7.50 -7.92 -9.44
C VAL A 208 6.33 -8.85 -9.12
N VAL A 209 5.26 -8.77 -9.89
CA VAL A 209 4.12 -9.69 -9.73
C VAL A 209 4.54 -11.08 -10.24
N VAL A 210 4.56 -12.05 -9.34
CA VAL A 210 4.96 -13.43 -9.61
C VAL A 210 3.77 -14.28 -10.07
N GLY A 211 2.56 -13.94 -9.62
CA GLY A 211 1.34 -14.63 -9.96
C GLY A 211 0.37 -14.72 -8.77
N SER A 212 -0.46 -15.77 -8.77
CA SER A 212 -1.41 -16.04 -7.69
C SER A 212 -0.72 -16.43 -6.38
N LEU A 213 -1.47 -16.53 -5.29
CA LEU A 213 -0.94 -16.99 -3.98
C LEU A 213 -0.29 -18.38 -4.06
N ALA A 214 -0.65 -19.21 -5.03
CA ALA A 214 0.01 -20.48 -5.29
C ALA A 214 1.50 -20.35 -5.68
N ARG A 215 1.92 -19.17 -6.16
CA ARG A 215 3.32 -18.85 -6.49
C ARG A 215 4.11 -18.28 -5.30
N ALA A 216 3.47 -18.02 -4.16
CA ALA A 216 4.15 -17.51 -2.96
C ALA A 216 5.31 -18.40 -2.46
N PRO A 217 5.29 -19.74 -2.60
CA PRO A 217 6.43 -20.59 -2.27
C PRO A 217 7.70 -20.26 -3.06
N ASP A 218 7.62 -19.71 -4.27
CA ASP A 218 8.80 -19.42 -5.11
C ASP A 218 9.76 -18.39 -4.47
N PHE A 219 9.23 -17.57 -3.57
CA PHE A 219 9.99 -16.55 -2.83
C PHE A 219 9.77 -16.61 -1.31
N ALA A 220 9.27 -17.74 -0.80
CA ALA A 220 9.27 -18.03 0.63
C ALA A 220 10.70 -18.22 1.16
N MET A 221 10.86 -18.20 2.48
CA MET A 221 12.17 -18.41 3.13
C MET A 221 12.80 -19.74 2.68
N GLY A 222 14.04 -19.66 2.19
CA GLY A 222 14.77 -20.81 1.64
C GLY A 222 14.55 -21.06 0.14
N ALA A 223 13.58 -20.39 -0.51
CA ALA A 223 13.34 -20.52 -1.95
C ALA A 223 14.30 -19.63 -2.78
N ARG A 224 14.32 -19.89 -4.10
CA ARG A 224 15.21 -19.20 -5.06
C ARG A 224 15.04 -17.69 -5.09
N GLY A 225 13.82 -17.17 -4.86
CA GLY A 225 13.50 -15.74 -4.84
C GLY A 225 13.75 -15.06 -3.48
N TYR A 226 14.11 -15.82 -2.44
CA TYR A 226 14.33 -15.27 -1.09
C TYR A 226 15.72 -14.64 -0.95
N GLY A 227 15.81 -13.50 -0.25
CA GLY A 227 17.07 -12.82 0.06
C GLY A 227 17.77 -12.17 -1.13
N LYS A 228 17.10 -12.01 -2.28
CA LYS A 228 17.69 -11.43 -3.49
C LYS A 228 17.64 -9.90 -3.45
N VAL A 229 18.80 -9.26 -3.48
CA VAL A 229 18.96 -7.80 -3.55
C VAL A 229 19.34 -7.43 -4.99
N VAL A 230 18.39 -7.59 -5.89
CA VAL A 230 18.59 -7.49 -7.35
C VAL A 230 17.50 -6.64 -8.00
N PRO A 231 17.73 -6.07 -9.20
CA PRO A 231 16.69 -5.37 -9.95
C PRO A 231 15.62 -6.31 -10.51
N ALA A 232 14.50 -5.74 -10.98
CA ALA A 232 13.34 -6.49 -11.44
C ALA A 232 13.64 -7.48 -12.57
N ALA A 233 14.46 -7.09 -13.55
CA ALA A 233 14.81 -7.95 -14.69
C ALA A 233 15.52 -9.23 -14.21
N GLU A 234 16.46 -9.11 -13.28
CA GLU A 234 17.19 -10.24 -12.73
C GLU A 234 16.27 -11.13 -11.85
N LEU A 235 15.41 -10.51 -11.00
CA LEU A 235 14.46 -11.28 -10.19
C LEU A 235 13.47 -12.06 -11.07
N ARG A 236 12.99 -11.46 -12.19
CA ARG A 236 12.15 -12.17 -13.18
C ARG A 236 12.85 -13.40 -13.72
N GLY A 237 14.12 -13.28 -14.14
CA GLY A 237 14.93 -14.41 -14.59
C GLY A 237 15.06 -15.52 -13.53
N ILE A 238 15.38 -15.16 -12.28
CA ILE A 238 15.47 -16.10 -11.15
C ILE A 238 14.14 -16.85 -10.95
N LEU A 239 13.01 -16.15 -11.09
CA LEU A 239 11.67 -16.72 -10.86
C LEU A 239 11.06 -17.39 -12.11
N GLY A 240 11.74 -17.37 -13.25
CA GLY A 240 11.25 -17.92 -14.51
C GLY A 240 10.03 -17.21 -15.05
N LEU A 241 9.98 -15.87 -14.88
CA LEU A 241 8.90 -15.02 -15.39
C LEU A 241 9.30 -14.44 -16.76
N PRO A 242 8.33 -14.11 -17.63
CA PRO A 242 8.61 -13.37 -18.85
C PRO A 242 9.34 -12.05 -18.57
N SER A 243 10.23 -11.66 -19.47
CA SER A 243 10.93 -10.36 -19.46
C SER A 243 9.95 -9.19 -19.62
#